data_7f8edbeac6e3fda8d5137cbf98133c65
#
_entry.id   7f8edbeac6e3fda8d5137cbf98133c65
#
_cell.length_a   1.000
_cell.length_b   1.000
_cell.length_c   1.000
_cell.angle_alpha   90.00
_cell.angle_beta   90.00
_cell.angle_gamma   90.00
#
_symmetry.space_group_name_H-M   'P 1'
#
loop_
_entity.id
_entity.type
_entity.pdbx_description
1 polymer ?
#
loop_
_entity_poly.entity_id
_entity_poly.type
_entity_poly.pdbx_seq_one_letter_code
_entity_poly.pdbx_strand_id
1 'polypeptide(L)'
;MAGLLLSSPLHASDLMAIYREALESDAQYSAARAAFQAAQEKLPQGRAGFLPNITFTGNQRKQLIQSGVNPERAIDAQALTVTATQPIYRKENFAIYEQAKLQVLQANSQFVLASQDLILRVSQAYFDVLTAQVNIEVAEAQKKAIGLQLAQAKRNFEVGTATIVDTYEAQARSDMTTSQEIAARNELELRKRTLQQIIGRFPDKLARANENSSDLLTLKYASMDEWV
;
A
#
# COMPACT_ATOMS: atom_id res chain seq x y z
N MET A 1 -43.94 6.97 6.61
CA MET A 1 -42.62 6.38 6.33
C MET A 1 -41.57 7.17 7.11
N ALA A 2 -41.17 6.68 8.26
CA ALA A 2 -40.18 7.30 9.13
C ALA A 2 -38.80 6.76 8.76
N GLY A 3 -37.96 7.59 8.14
CA GLY A 3 -36.59 7.27 7.84
C GLY A 3 -35.76 7.29 9.13
N LEU A 4 -35.34 6.14 9.61
CA LEU A 4 -34.32 5.95 10.62
C LEU A 4 -32.97 6.40 10.04
N LEU A 5 -32.56 7.63 10.37
CA LEU A 5 -31.17 8.07 10.22
C LEU A 5 -30.34 7.29 11.24
N LEU A 6 -29.71 6.22 10.81
CA LEU A 6 -28.63 5.56 11.53
C LEU A 6 -27.45 6.55 11.61
N SER A 7 -27.41 7.34 12.67
CA SER A 7 -26.21 8.09 13.06
C SER A 7 -25.14 7.08 13.46
N SER A 8 -24.24 6.73 12.54
CA SER A 8 -23.02 6.00 12.87
C SER A 8 -22.26 6.81 13.93
N PRO A 9 -21.91 6.26 15.09
CA PRO A 9 -21.09 6.97 16.05
C PRO A 9 -19.76 7.31 15.38
N LEU A 10 -19.41 8.59 15.31
CA LEU A 10 -18.08 9.06 14.89
C LEU A 10 -17.06 8.59 15.94
N HIS A 11 -16.67 7.32 15.85
CA HIS A 11 -15.52 6.85 16.60
C HIS A 11 -14.27 7.35 15.88
N ALA A 12 -13.38 8.01 16.63
CA ALA A 12 -12.04 8.30 16.11
C ALA A 12 -11.43 7.01 15.61
N SER A 13 -10.93 6.99 14.36
CA SER A 13 -10.41 5.78 13.74
C SER A 13 -9.14 5.33 14.46
N ASP A 14 -9.20 4.14 15.06
CA ASP A 14 -8.06 3.48 15.69
C ASP A 14 -7.12 2.89 14.62
N LEU A 15 -5.85 2.69 14.96
CA LEU A 15 -4.84 2.09 14.08
C LEU A 15 -5.33 0.77 13.47
N MET A 16 -6.01 -0.07 14.26
CA MET A 16 -6.53 -1.35 13.78
C MET A 16 -7.66 -1.18 12.76
N ALA A 17 -8.50 -0.15 12.92
CA ALA A 17 -9.54 0.15 11.94
C ALA A 17 -8.93 0.63 10.62
N ILE A 18 -7.94 1.52 10.68
CA ILE A 18 -7.18 2.01 9.53
C ILE A 18 -6.45 0.87 8.80
N TYR A 19 -5.86 -0.06 9.55
CA TYR A 19 -5.20 -1.24 8.96
C TYR A 19 -6.19 -2.14 8.20
N ARG A 20 -7.39 -2.36 8.76
CA ARG A 20 -8.43 -3.15 8.06
C ARG A 20 -8.87 -2.50 6.76
N GLU A 21 -9.04 -1.18 6.75
CA GLU A 21 -9.34 -0.43 5.51
C GLU A 21 -8.20 -0.56 4.49
N ALA A 22 -6.95 -0.46 4.95
CA ALA A 22 -5.77 -0.61 4.09
C ALA A 22 -5.68 -2.00 3.44
N LEU A 23 -6.07 -3.09 4.13
CA LEU A 23 -6.11 -4.45 3.57
C LEU A 23 -7.04 -4.56 2.34
N GLU A 24 -8.07 -3.71 2.26
CA GLU A 24 -9.03 -3.70 1.15
C GLU A 24 -8.65 -2.72 0.05
N SER A 25 -8.03 -1.59 0.42
CA SER A 25 -7.82 -0.45 -0.46
C SER A 25 -6.39 -0.32 -1.01
N ASP A 26 -5.38 -0.85 -0.32
CA ASP A 26 -3.98 -0.68 -0.72
C ASP A 26 -3.67 -1.43 -2.02
N ALA A 27 -3.26 -0.67 -3.04
CA ALA A 27 -2.98 -1.21 -4.36
C ALA A 27 -1.76 -2.14 -4.38
N GLN A 28 -0.74 -1.85 -3.56
CA GLN A 28 0.49 -2.66 -3.50
C GLN A 28 0.21 -4.02 -2.86
N TYR A 29 -0.57 -4.05 -1.78
CA TYR A 29 -1.00 -5.29 -1.15
C TYR A 29 -1.91 -6.11 -2.06
N SER A 30 -2.85 -5.46 -2.76
CA SER A 30 -3.73 -6.12 -3.73
C SER A 30 -2.95 -6.73 -4.90
N ALA A 31 -1.93 -6.04 -5.39
CA ALA A 31 -1.03 -6.56 -6.43
C ALA A 31 -0.24 -7.77 -5.93
N ALA A 32 0.29 -7.73 -4.70
CA ALA A 32 0.99 -8.87 -4.10
C ALA A 32 0.07 -10.09 -3.91
N ARG A 33 -1.18 -9.86 -3.49
CA ARG A 33 -2.21 -10.90 -3.39
C ARG A 33 -2.50 -11.55 -4.75
N ALA A 34 -2.70 -10.74 -5.78
CA ALA A 34 -2.93 -11.24 -7.14
C ALA A 34 -1.72 -12.00 -7.69
N ALA A 35 -0.50 -11.52 -7.42
CA ALA A 35 0.73 -12.22 -7.82
C ALA A 35 0.85 -13.58 -7.12
N PHE A 36 0.51 -13.67 -5.84
CA PHE A 36 0.49 -14.95 -5.12
C PHE A 36 -0.57 -15.90 -5.70
N GLN A 37 -1.79 -15.41 -5.98
CA GLN A 37 -2.83 -16.22 -6.63
C GLN A 37 -2.37 -16.74 -8.00
N ALA A 38 -1.74 -15.89 -8.81
CA ALA A 38 -1.17 -16.31 -10.09
C ALA A 38 -0.05 -17.37 -9.92
N ALA A 39 0.76 -17.24 -8.87
CA ALA A 39 1.80 -18.24 -8.58
C ALA A 39 1.21 -19.58 -8.14
N GLN A 40 0.07 -19.62 -7.46
CA GLN A 40 -0.61 -20.87 -7.09
C GLN A 40 -1.00 -21.69 -8.31
N GLU A 41 -1.30 -21.04 -9.45
CA GLU A 41 -1.60 -21.72 -10.72
C GLU A 41 -0.39 -22.45 -11.34
N LYS A 42 0.82 -22.21 -10.83
CA LYS A 42 2.00 -23.00 -11.24
C LYS A 42 1.88 -24.47 -10.85
N LEU A 43 1.15 -24.78 -9.79
CA LEU A 43 0.96 -26.15 -9.33
C LEU A 43 0.08 -26.97 -10.30
N PRO A 44 -1.13 -26.51 -10.73
CA PRO A 44 -1.88 -27.17 -11.80
C PRO A 44 -1.10 -27.25 -13.11
N GLN A 45 -0.34 -26.20 -13.48
CA GLN A 45 0.52 -26.22 -14.67
C GLN A 45 1.59 -27.31 -14.59
N GLY A 46 2.25 -27.46 -13.43
CA GLY A 46 3.22 -28.54 -13.20
C GLY A 46 2.58 -29.94 -13.27
N ARG A 47 1.32 -30.07 -12.82
CA ARG A 47 0.55 -31.32 -12.93
C ARG A 47 0.13 -31.65 -14.36
N ALA A 48 -0.04 -30.64 -15.21
CA ALA A 48 -0.48 -30.83 -16.61
C ALA A 48 0.48 -31.73 -17.39
N GLY A 49 1.78 -31.75 -17.04
CA GLY A 49 2.77 -32.65 -17.64
C GLY A 49 2.51 -34.15 -17.41
N PHE A 50 1.63 -34.53 -16.46
CA PHE A 50 1.21 -35.90 -16.20
C PHE A 50 -0.13 -36.27 -16.86
N LEU A 51 -0.84 -35.30 -17.44
CA LEU A 51 -2.15 -35.48 -18.03
C LEU A 51 -2.02 -35.74 -19.55
N PRO A 52 -3.05 -36.36 -20.17
CA PRO A 52 -3.10 -36.51 -21.62
C PRO A 52 -3.24 -35.13 -22.27
N ASN A 53 -2.45 -34.92 -23.32
CA ASN A 53 -2.57 -33.73 -24.19
C ASN A 53 -3.33 -34.13 -25.46
N ILE A 54 -4.41 -33.41 -25.75
CA ILE A 54 -5.21 -33.62 -26.95
C ILE A 54 -5.03 -32.38 -27.84
N THR A 55 -4.48 -32.60 -29.03
CA THR A 55 -4.21 -31.59 -30.03
C THR A 55 -5.08 -31.81 -31.26
N PHE A 56 -5.78 -30.77 -31.71
CA PHE A 56 -6.49 -30.73 -32.97
C PHE A 56 -5.73 -29.84 -33.96
N THR A 57 -5.39 -30.40 -35.14
CA THR A 57 -4.69 -29.67 -36.18
C THR A 57 -5.42 -29.81 -37.51
N GLY A 58 -5.70 -28.66 -38.13
CA GLY A 58 -6.23 -28.60 -39.50
C GLY A 58 -5.21 -27.93 -40.42
N ASN A 59 -4.92 -28.56 -41.56
CA ASN A 59 -4.08 -27.96 -42.58
C ASN A 59 -4.72 -28.11 -43.95
N GLN A 60 -4.58 -27.08 -44.77
CA GLN A 60 -4.92 -27.08 -46.18
C GLN A 60 -3.68 -26.69 -46.97
N ARG A 61 -3.34 -27.54 -47.96
CA ARG A 61 -2.22 -27.30 -48.87
C ARG A 61 -2.68 -27.30 -50.27
N LYS A 62 -2.42 -26.22 -51.01
CA LYS A 62 -2.55 -26.15 -52.45
C LYS A 62 -1.17 -26.21 -53.08
N GLN A 63 -0.93 -27.25 -53.91
CA GLN A 63 0.35 -27.42 -54.58
C GLN A 63 0.11 -27.51 -56.09
N LEU A 64 0.74 -26.62 -56.84
CA LEU A 64 0.84 -26.68 -58.28
C LEU A 64 2.09 -27.49 -58.65
N ILE A 65 1.91 -28.65 -59.33
CA ILE A 65 3.01 -29.44 -59.85
C ILE A 65 3.13 -29.13 -61.32
N GLN A 66 4.23 -28.46 -61.67
CA GLN A 66 4.58 -28.16 -63.05
C GLN A 66 5.71 -29.13 -63.46
N SER A 67 5.37 -30.11 -64.30
CA SER A 67 6.36 -31.06 -64.87
C SER A 67 6.46 -30.75 -66.36
N GLY A 68 7.68 -30.56 -66.91
CA GLY A 68 7.93 -30.07 -68.26
C GLY A 68 7.37 -30.93 -69.41
N VAL A 69 6.67 -32.02 -69.14
CA VAL A 69 6.11 -32.95 -70.14
C VAL A 69 4.59 -33.18 -69.90
N ASN A 70 4.04 -32.84 -68.70
CA ASN A 70 2.64 -33.05 -68.36
C ASN A 70 1.93 -31.71 -68.05
N PRO A 71 0.62 -31.60 -68.32
CA PRO A 71 -0.14 -30.38 -67.97
C PRO A 71 -0.05 -30.12 -66.47
N GLU A 72 -0.10 -28.84 -66.09
CA GLU A 72 -0.13 -28.37 -64.71
C GLU A 72 -1.21 -29.11 -63.90
N ARG A 73 -0.83 -29.73 -62.83
CA ARG A 73 -1.73 -30.42 -61.91
C ARG A 73 -1.78 -29.71 -60.59
N ALA A 74 -2.95 -29.15 -60.27
CA ALA A 74 -3.22 -28.62 -58.95
C ALA A 74 -3.64 -29.74 -58.00
N ILE A 75 -2.93 -29.91 -56.92
CA ILE A 75 -3.31 -30.80 -55.82
C ILE A 75 -3.82 -29.92 -54.69
N ASP A 76 -5.08 -30.12 -54.29
CA ASP A 76 -5.65 -29.54 -53.08
C ASP A 76 -5.77 -30.64 -52.03
N ALA A 77 -4.95 -30.56 -51.00
CA ALA A 77 -4.92 -31.55 -49.92
C ALA A 77 -5.40 -30.89 -48.63
N GLN A 78 -6.38 -31.49 -47.99
CA GLN A 78 -6.89 -31.05 -46.67
C GLN A 78 -6.67 -32.22 -45.72
N ALA A 79 -6.15 -31.89 -44.50
CA ALA A 79 -5.98 -32.87 -43.44
C ALA A 79 -6.48 -32.31 -42.13
N LEU A 80 -7.30 -33.09 -41.44
CA LEU A 80 -7.73 -32.86 -40.06
C LEU A 80 -7.16 -33.97 -39.22
N THR A 81 -6.37 -33.61 -38.18
CA THR A 81 -5.71 -34.59 -37.32
C THR A 81 -6.05 -34.30 -35.86
N VAL A 82 -6.49 -35.35 -35.17
CA VAL A 82 -6.64 -35.33 -33.70
C VAL A 82 -5.56 -36.23 -33.11
N THR A 83 -4.71 -35.67 -32.30
CA THR A 83 -3.63 -36.42 -31.64
C THR A 83 -3.82 -36.39 -30.13
N ALA A 84 -3.90 -37.55 -29.48
CA ALA A 84 -3.91 -37.70 -28.04
C ALA A 84 -2.58 -38.29 -27.59
N THR A 85 -1.85 -37.60 -26.73
CA THR A 85 -0.55 -38.08 -26.22
C THR A 85 -0.58 -38.12 -24.69
N GLN A 86 -0.36 -39.34 -24.12
CA GLN A 86 -0.28 -39.55 -22.68
C GLN A 86 1.16 -39.92 -22.31
N PRO A 87 1.88 -39.05 -21.54
CA PRO A 87 3.16 -39.43 -21.00
C PRO A 87 2.98 -40.51 -19.92
N ILE A 88 3.63 -41.66 -20.07
CA ILE A 88 3.60 -42.74 -19.06
C ILE A 88 4.68 -42.49 -18.01
N TYR A 89 5.90 -42.13 -18.41
CA TYR A 89 7.00 -41.80 -17.52
C TYR A 89 7.93 -40.77 -18.18
N ARG A 90 8.08 -39.62 -17.51
CA ARG A 90 9.09 -38.59 -17.85
C ARG A 90 9.63 -38.02 -16.56
N LYS A 91 10.92 -38.27 -16.26
CA LYS A 91 11.58 -37.74 -15.06
C LYS A 91 11.51 -36.20 -15.00
N GLU A 92 11.56 -35.56 -16.16
CA GLU A 92 11.43 -34.12 -16.32
C GLU A 92 10.11 -33.57 -15.72
N ASN A 93 8.97 -34.23 -15.97
CA ASN A 93 7.67 -33.83 -15.45
C ASN A 93 7.64 -33.83 -13.92
N PHE A 94 8.32 -34.81 -13.29
CA PHE A 94 8.46 -34.83 -11.82
C PHE A 94 9.30 -33.64 -11.32
N ALA A 95 10.42 -33.34 -12.00
CA ALA A 95 11.24 -32.20 -11.65
C ALA A 95 10.48 -30.85 -11.80
N ILE A 96 9.73 -30.68 -12.89
CA ILE A 96 8.87 -29.49 -13.13
C ILE A 96 7.81 -29.36 -12.04
N TYR A 97 7.19 -30.46 -11.63
CA TYR A 97 6.18 -30.43 -10.57
C TYR A 97 6.78 -30.06 -9.21
N GLU A 98 7.94 -30.62 -8.85
CA GLU A 98 8.66 -30.22 -7.63
C GLU A 98 9.11 -28.75 -7.68
N GLN A 99 9.60 -28.29 -8.82
CA GLN A 99 9.93 -26.88 -9.03
C GLN A 99 8.70 -25.99 -8.85
N ALA A 100 7.53 -26.38 -9.38
CA ALA A 100 6.29 -25.62 -9.21
C ALA A 100 5.89 -25.48 -7.73
N LYS A 101 6.05 -26.54 -6.92
CA LYS A 101 5.82 -26.47 -5.46
C LYS A 101 6.73 -25.43 -4.79
N LEU A 102 8.02 -25.44 -5.13
CA LEU A 102 8.97 -24.48 -4.56
C LEU A 102 8.68 -23.05 -5.00
N GLN A 103 8.24 -22.84 -6.24
CA GLN A 103 7.82 -21.52 -6.74
C GLN A 103 6.59 -20.99 -5.97
N VAL A 104 5.61 -21.87 -5.67
CA VAL A 104 4.45 -21.46 -4.84
C VAL A 104 4.89 -21.10 -3.42
N LEU A 105 5.81 -21.88 -2.83
CA LEU A 105 6.34 -21.59 -1.51
C LEU A 105 7.10 -20.25 -1.47
N GLN A 106 7.92 -19.98 -2.48
CA GLN A 106 8.61 -18.71 -2.65
C GLN A 106 7.62 -17.54 -2.76
N ALA A 107 6.58 -17.68 -3.59
CA ALA A 107 5.56 -16.66 -3.75
C ALA A 107 4.78 -16.42 -2.46
N ASN A 108 4.52 -17.47 -1.67
CA ASN A 108 3.90 -17.32 -0.35
C ASN A 108 4.77 -16.47 0.59
N SER A 109 6.07 -16.73 0.62
CA SER A 109 7.01 -15.94 1.44
C SER A 109 7.04 -14.47 1.01
N GLN A 110 6.98 -14.19 -0.30
CA GLN A 110 6.89 -12.83 -0.82
C GLN A 110 5.58 -12.14 -0.44
N PHE A 111 4.47 -12.87 -0.44
CA PHE A 111 3.18 -12.34 0.01
C PHE A 111 3.18 -12.03 1.51
N VAL A 112 3.80 -12.88 2.34
CA VAL A 112 3.96 -12.61 3.78
C VAL A 112 4.78 -11.35 4.01
N LEU A 113 5.88 -11.15 3.27
CA LEU A 113 6.68 -9.92 3.33
C LEU A 113 5.85 -8.69 2.95
N ALA A 114 5.05 -8.77 1.89
CA ALA A 114 4.17 -7.67 1.49
C ALA A 114 3.11 -7.35 2.56
N SER A 115 2.62 -8.36 3.29
CA SER A 115 1.69 -8.18 4.41
C SER A 115 2.34 -7.46 5.58
N GLN A 116 3.60 -7.80 5.90
CA GLN A 116 4.38 -7.14 6.95
C GLN A 116 4.72 -5.69 6.56
N ASP A 117 5.08 -5.46 5.28
CA ASP A 117 5.33 -4.12 4.75
C ASP A 117 4.10 -3.23 4.87
N LEU A 118 2.90 -3.75 4.57
CA LEU A 118 1.66 -3.01 4.74
C LEU A 118 1.46 -2.56 6.20
N ILE A 119 1.73 -3.43 7.17
CA ILE A 119 1.63 -3.09 8.61
C ILE A 119 2.55 -1.92 8.94
N LEU A 120 3.81 -1.97 8.48
CA LEU A 120 4.78 -0.90 8.73
C LEU A 120 4.36 0.41 8.06
N ARG A 121 3.95 0.39 6.80
CA ARG A 121 3.52 1.59 6.05
C ARG A 121 2.29 2.24 6.68
N VAL A 122 1.29 1.43 7.07
CA VAL A 122 0.09 1.95 7.74
C VAL A 122 0.43 2.55 9.08
N SER A 123 1.23 1.85 9.90
CA SER A 123 1.63 2.33 11.22
C SER A 123 2.43 3.63 11.13
N GLN A 124 3.41 3.69 10.23
CA GLN A 124 4.20 4.89 9.99
C GLN A 124 3.31 6.07 9.56
N ALA A 125 2.46 5.88 8.54
CA ALA A 125 1.59 6.94 8.06
C ALA A 125 0.59 7.41 9.14
N TYR A 126 0.07 6.50 9.96
CA TYR A 126 -0.81 6.83 11.07
C TYR A 126 -0.12 7.71 12.11
N PHE A 127 1.07 7.31 12.58
CA PHE A 127 1.83 8.08 13.57
C PHE A 127 2.37 9.39 13.00
N ASP A 128 2.70 9.44 11.71
CA ASP A 128 3.08 10.69 11.05
C ASP A 128 1.95 11.72 11.08
N VAL A 129 0.69 11.30 10.84
CA VAL A 129 -0.47 12.20 10.97
C VAL A 129 -0.66 12.65 12.40
N LEU A 130 -0.55 11.76 13.41
CA LEU A 130 -0.67 12.13 14.82
C LEU A 130 0.41 13.12 15.23
N THR A 131 1.65 12.90 14.82
CA THR A 131 2.78 13.82 15.08
C THR A 131 2.53 15.18 14.43
N ALA A 132 2.05 15.22 13.20
CA ALA A 132 1.72 16.48 12.54
C ALA A 132 0.55 17.22 13.23
N GLN A 133 -0.43 16.50 13.79
CA GLN A 133 -1.51 17.09 14.60
C GLN A 133 -0.98 17.75 15.88
N VAL A 134 -0.06 17.10 16.57
CA VAL A 134 0.58 17.68 17.77
C VAL A 134 1.43 18.90 17.40
N ASN A 135 2.17 18.84 16.29
CA ASN A 135 3.01 19.95 15.85
C ASN A 135 2.16 21.21 15.51
N ILE A 136 0.98 21.06 14.93
CA ILE A 136 0.12 22.22 14.67
C ILE A 136 -0.43 22.79 15.99
N GLU A 137 -0.82 21.95 16.96
CA GLU A 137 -1.28 22.42 18.28
C GLU A 137 -0.18 23.21 18.99
N VAL A 138 1.07 22.75 18.91
CA VAL A 138 2.24 23.46 19.47
C VAL A 138 2.47 24.80 18.74
N ALA A 139 2.41 24.81 17.40
CA ALA A 139 2.60 26.04 16.62
C ALA A 139 1.49 27.09 16.92
N GLU A 140 0.24 26.66 17.06
CA GLU A 140 -0.89 27.52 17.42
C GLU A 140 -0.72 28.09 18.85
N ALA A 141 -0.30 27.27 19.81
CA ALA A 141 -0.03 27.72 21.17
C ALA A 141 1.13 28.73 21.21
N GLN A 142 2.21 28.47 20.46
CA GLN A 142 3.34 29.39 20.35
C GLN A 142 2.95 30.72 19.71
N LYS A 143 2.19 30.69 18.61
CA LYS A 143 1.68 31.90 17.94
C LYS A 143 0.85 32.71 18.89
N LYS A 144 -0.04 32.09 19.69
CA LYS A 144 -0.85 32.76 20.69
C LYS A 144 0.01 33.46 21.77
N ALA A 145 1.03 32.77 22.28
CA ALA A 145 1.96 33.30 23.29
C ALA A 145 2.75 34.51 22.75
N ILE A 146 3.34 34.38 21.56
CA ILE A 146 4.10 35.45 20.91
C ILE A 146 3.17 36.64 20.53
N GLY A 147 1.93 36.39 20.13
CA GLY A 147 0.94 37.42 19.86
C GLY A 147 0.63 38.27 21.10
N LEU A 148 0.55 37.66 22.31
CA LEU A 148 0.41 38.38 23.57
C LEU A 148 1.65 39.24 23.89
N GLN A 149 2.85 38.72 23.63
CA GLN A 149 4.10 39.47 23.81
C GLN A 149 4.17 40.69 22.88
N LEU A 150 3.75 40.53 21.61
CA LEU A 150 3.68 41.62 20.67
C LEU A 150 2.69 42.73 21.15
N ALA A 151 1.50 42.30 21.63
CA ALA A 151 0.49 43.26 22.16
C ALA A 151 1.06 44.00 23.36
N GLN A 152 1.83 43.35 24.22
CA GLN A 152 2.49 43.98 25.36
C GLN A 152 3.60 44.95 24.92
N ALA A 153 4.45 44.55 23.95
CA ALA A 153 5.49 45.41 23.41
C ALA A 153 4.92 46.70 22.80
N LYS A 154 3.80 46.62 22.05
CA LYS A 154 3.11 47.77 21.49
C LYS A 154 2.58 48.70 22.59
N ARG A 155 1.96 48.17 23.64
CA ARG A 155 1.50 48.97 24.78
C ARG A 155 2.64 49.65 25.52
N ASN A 156 3.73 48.95 25.78
CA ASN A 156 4.90 49.52 26.45
C ASN A 156 5.53 50.66 25.62
N PHE A 157 5.54 50.57 24.32
CA PHE A 157 5.96 51.64 23.43
C PHE A 157 5.02 52.85 23.51
N GLU A 158 3.67 52.62 23.48
CA GLU A 158 2.66 53.66 23.56
C GLU A 158 2.78 54.48 24.86
N VAL A 159 3.13 53.83 25.99
CA VAL A 159 3.34 54.51 27.29
C VAL A 159 4.78 54.98 27.51
N GLY A 160 5.69 54.81 26.52
CA GLY A 160 7.05 55.32 26.53
C GLY A 160 8.04 54.50 27.38
N THR A 161 7.69 53.24 27.74
CA THR A 161 8.55 52.35 28.55
C THR A 161 9.36 51.35 27.71
N ALA A 162 9.18 51.31 26.38
CA ALA A 162 9.92 50.50 25.44
C ALA A 162 10.29 51.28 24.19
N THR A 163 11.24 50.76 23.41
CA THR A 163 11.69 51.37 22.16
C THR A 163 10.85 50.89 20.96
N ILE A 164 10.87 51.65 19.86
CA ILE A 164 10.24 51.19 18.60
C ILE A 164 10.91 49.92 18.06
N VAL A 165 12.21 49.75 18.33
CA VAL A 165 12.98 48.56 17.94
C VAL A 165 12.42 47.30 18.62
N ASP A 166 12.09 47.37 19.90
CA ASP A 166 11.47 46.26 20.64
C ASP A 166 10.16 45.81 20.02
N THR A 167 9.36 46.82 19.53
CA THR A 167 8.09 46.54 18.83
C THR A 167 8.31 45.85 17.51
N TYR A 168 9.29 46.28 16.70
CA TYR A 168 9.62 45.64 15.43
C TYR A 168 10.17 44.26 15.63
N GLU A 169 10.99 44.03 16.67
CA GLU A 169 11.49 42.68 16.99
C GLU A 169 10.34 41.74 17.38
N ALA A 170 9.42 42.21 18.25
CA ALA A 170 8.25 41.41 18.60
C ALA A 170 7.33 41.16 17.40
N GLN A 171 7.19 42.10 16.46
CA GLN A 171 6.44 41.91 15.21
C GLN A 171 7.12 40.84 14.34
N ALA A 172 8.44 40.90 14.15
CA ALA A 172 9.19 39.92 13.36
C ALA A 172 9.04 38.51 13.92
N ARG A 173 9.08 38.35 15.27
CA ARG A 173 8.82 37.06 15.92
C ARG A 173 7.40 36.57 15.69
N SER A 174 6.38 37.45 15.73
CA SER A 174 4.99 37.10 15.45
C SER A 174 4.79 36.66 14.02
N ASP A 175 5.44 37.29 13.04
CA ASP A 175 5.36 36.94 11.62
C ASP A 175 6.05 35.60 11.37
N MET A 176 7.19 35.34 12.05
CA MET A 176 7.88 34.07 11.97
C MET A 176 7.01 32.92 12.51
N THR A 177 6.35 33.08 13.68
CA THR A 177 5.47 32.04 14.23
C THR A 177 4.23 31.82 13.37
N THR A 178 3.74 32.86 12.70
CA THR A 178 2.64 32.70 11.73
C THR A 178 3.07 31.87 10.51
N SER A 179 4.28 32.07 10.01
CA SER A 179 4.84 31.26 8.93
C SER A 179 5.04 29.81 9.36
N GLN A 180 5.48 29.57 10.59
CA GLN A 180 5.62 28.23 11.16
C GLN A 180 4.28 27.49 11.29
N GLU A 181 3.22 28.19 11.70
CA GLU A 181 1.86 27.63 11.76
C GLU A 181 1.38 27.21 10.35
N ILE A 182 1.58 28.07 9.35
CA ILE A 182 1.20 27.75 7.97
C ILE A 182 1.96 26.51 7.48
N ALA A 183 3.25 26.42 7.76
CA ALA A 183 4.05 25.25 7.40
C ALA A 183 3.57 23.98 8.11
N ALA A 184 3.24 24.04 9.41
CA ALA A 184 2.70 22.91 10.17
C ALA A 184 1.32 22.45 9.63
N ARG A 185 0.46 23.38 9.22
CA ARG A 185 -0.83 23.05 8.57
C ARG A 185 -0.65 22.33 7.25
N ASN A 186 0.26 22.81 6.42
CA ASN A 186 0.58 22.17 5.14
C ASN A 186 1.16 20.77 5.34
N GLU A 187 2.04 20.59 6.32
CA GLU A 187 2.59 19.27 6.67
C GLU A 187 1.50 18.30 7.11
N LEU A 188 0.56 18.74 7.95
CA LEU A 188 -0.58 17.91 8.36
C LEU A 188 -1.41 17.45 7.14
N GLU A 189 -1.72 18.35 6.22
CA GLU A 189 -2.47 18.00 5.01
C GLU A 189 -1.67 17.00 4.12
N LEU A 190 -0.35 17.19 4.00
CA LEU A 190 0.51 16.26 3.28
C LEU A 190 0.48 14.85 3.89
N ARG A 191 0.62 14.75 5.23
CA ARG A 191 0.57 13.46 5.94
C ARG A 191 -0.78 12.78 5.81
N LYS A 192 -1.89 13.53 5.89
CA LYS A 192 -3.22 13.00 5.62
C LYS A 192 -3.37 12.47 4.20
N ARG A 193 -2.80 13.15 3.19
CA ARG A 193 -2.80 12.68 1.80
C ARG A 193 -2.00 11.39 1.62
N THR A 194 -0.87 11.25 2.31
CA THR A 194 -0.10 10.02 2.32
C THR A 194 -0.90 8.85 2.89
N LEU A 195 -1.59 9.07 4.02
CA LEU A 195 -2.47 8.06 4.60
C LEU A 195 -3.65 7.74 3.67
N GLN A 196 -4.23 8.76 3.03
CA GLN A 196 -5.30 8.59 2.04
C GLN A 196 -4.91 7.66 0.89
N GLN A 197 -3.67 7.71 0.41
CA GLN A 197 -3.19 6.82 -0.66
C GLN A 197 -3.24 5.34 -0.25
N ILE A 198 -3.05 5.05 1.03
CA ILE A 198 -3.05 3.67 1.56
C ILE A 198 -4.48 3.19 1.81
N ILE A 199 -5.35 4.04 2.42
CA ILE A 199 -6.69 3.64 2.84
C ILE A 199 -7.79 3.94 1.80
N GLY A 200 -7.45 4.63 0.70
CA GLY A 200 -8.38 4.96 -0.39
C GLY A 200 -9.37 6.09 -0.10
N ARG A 201 -9.47 6.58 1.14
CA ARG A 201 -10.33 7.70 1.53
C ARG A 201 -9.59 8.74 2.37
N PHE A 202 -10.12 9.95 2.44
CA PHE A 202 -9.55 10.96 3.32
C PHE A 202 -9.78 10.56 4.80
N PRO A 203 -8.73 10.57 5.64
CA PRO A 203 -8.87 10.15 7.03
C PRO A 203 -9.69 11.16 7.84
N ASP A 204 -10.64 10.66 8.61
CA ASP A 204 -11.39 11.42 9.60
C ASP A 204 -10.50 11.75 10.82
N LYS A 205 -11.09 12.11 11.96
CA LYS A 205 -10.35 12.24 13.21
C LYS A 205 -9.74 10.92 13.61
N LEU A 206 -8.40 10.88 13.71
CA LEU A 206 -7.67 9.74 14.23
C LEU A 206 -7.72 9.74 15.77
N ALA A 207 -7.77 8.56 16.36
CA ALA A 207 -7.67 8.39 17.81
C ALA A 207 -6.26 8.77 18.25
N ARG A 208 -6.15 9.60 19.31
CA ARG A 208 -4.85 9.85 19.95
C ARG A 208 -4.35 8.58 20.61
N ALA A 209 -3.04 8.38 20.59
CA ALA A 209 -2.43 7.30 21.37
C ALA A 209 -2.77 7.51 22.87
N ASN A 210 -3.21 6.44 23.52
CA ASN A 210 -3.56 6.52 24.94
C ASN A 210 -2.27 6.64 25.77
N GLU A 211 -2.06 7.78 26.39
CA GLU A 211 -0.88 8.05 27.21
C GLU A 211 -0.75 7.12 28.45
N ASN A 212 -1.86 6.48 28.84
CA ASN A 212 -1.92 5.61 30.02
C ASN A 212 -1.56 4.15 29.75
N SER A 213 -1.09 3.80 28.56
CA SER A 213 -0.71 2.41 28.24
C SER A 213 0.69 2.04 28.77
N SER A 214 0.96 2.30 30.03
CA SER A 214 2.18 1.82 30.73
C SER A 214 2.32 0.29 30.70
N ASP A 215 1.23 -0.42 30.48
CA ASP A 215 1.22 -1.89 30.35
C ASP A 215 1.93 -2.41 29.07
N LEU A 216 2.13 -1.56 28.05
CA LEU A 216 2.85 -1.94 26.84
C LEU A 216 4.38 -1.92 26.99
N LEU A 217 4.91 -1.42 28.12
CA LEU A 217 6.34 -1.33 28.39
C LEU A 217 6.91 -2.58 29.07
N THR A 218 6.08 -3.54 29.44
CA THR A 218 6.57 -4.84 29.91
C THR A 218 6.93 -5.71 28.71
N LEU A 219 8.23 -5.79 28.42
CA LEU A 219 8.74 -6.74 27.44
C LEU A 219 8.33 -8.16 27.87
N LYS A 220 7.82 -8.94 26.95
CA LYS A 220 7.42 -10.34 27.18
C LYS A 220 8.58 -11.18 27.73
N TYR A 221 9.79 -10.80 27.38
CA TYR A 221 11.04 -11.40 27.84
C TYR A 221 11.91 -10.30 28.42
N ALA A 222 12.31 -10.45 29.71
CA ALA A 222 13.06 -9.44 30.43
C ALA A 222 14.57 -9.51 30.17
N SER A 223 15.07 -10.64 29.68
CA SER A 223 16.50 -10.85 29.41
C SER A 223 16.75 -11.09 27.91
N MET A 224 17.95 -10.69 27.47
CA MET A 224 18.38 -10.86 26.09
C MET A 224 18.54 -12.34 25.68
N ASP A 225 18.88 -13.20 26.67
CA ASP A 225 19.05 -14.64 26.47
C ASP A 225 17.74 -15.40 26.24
N GLU A 226 16.59 -14.78 26.56
CA GLU A 226 15.27 -15.34 26.30
C GLU A 226 14.74 -15.01 24.89
N TRP A 227 15.47 -14.15 24.14
CA TRP A 227 15.13 -13.78 22.74
C TRP A 227 15.88 -14.61 21.71
N VAL A 228 16.87 -15.39 22.08
CA VAL A 228 17.69 -16.27 21.27
C VAL A 228 17.26 -17.71 21.45
#